data_9bd2d479c4fc3ce735d74cd843882b78
#
_entry.id   9bd2d479c4fc3ce735d74cd843882b78
#
_cell.length_a   1.000
_cell.length_b   1.000
_cell.length_c   1.000
_cell.angle_alpha   90.00
_cell.angle_beta   90.00
_cell.angle_gamma   90.00
#
_symmetry.space_group_name_H-M   'P 1'
#
loop_
_entity.id
_entity.type
_entity.pdbx_description
1 polymer ?
#
loop_
_entity_poly.entity_id
_entity_poly.type
_entity_poly.pdbx_seq_one_letter_code
_entity_poly.pdbx_strand_id
1 'polypeptide(L)'
;MLLNKKQLFFRDLFRSRKMLSWLKKICWILFFLLCMIKLYAQSEVIPGLFTTYQQNGRILWVIPDSLLGRDMSLTTTILEGAGRKKKSADAKFGYQGDRFGPRILRWEEEKEQIILKEIRSYVDTSGSYSLGSLLAEREMPLTLQEFEILGCEKTGKIIDVTEWLRDGKLWGLQPFSFLIGIGSEREGRVTAILGTPESVIVRSERIYEAVERQLQQMEK
;
A
#
# COMPACT_ATOMS: atom_id res chain seq x y z
N MET A 1 73.99 -8.93 11.32
CA MET A 1 73.42 -10.01 12.12
C MET A 1 72.19 -9.53 12.95
N LEU A 2 71.41 -8.59 12.38
CA LEU A 2 70.21 -8.01 13.09
C LEU A 2 68.88 -8.20 12.36
N LEU A 3 68.88 -8.82 11.17
CA LEU A 3 67.65 -9.06 10.36
C LEU A 3 66.84 -10.32 10.83
N ASN A 4 67.41 -11.18 11.64
CA ASN A 4 66.82 -12.47 11.93
C ASN A 4 65.84 -12.44 13.12
N LYS A 5 65.87 -11.43 13.99
CA LYS A 5 64.97 -11.36 15.17
C LYS A 5 63.55 -10.84 14.84
N LYS A 6 63.41 -9.92 13.85
CA LYS A 6 62.10 -9.41 13.46
C LYS A 6 61.26 -10.43 12.68
N GLN A 7 61.91 -11.27 11.88
CA GLN A 7 61.22 -12.33 11.15
C GLN A 7 60.73 -13.45 12.07
N LEU A 8 61.46 -13.78 13.11
CA LEU A 8 61.05 -14.76 14.12
C LEU A 8 59.86 -14.23 14.95
N PHE A 9 59.87 -12.96 15.35
CA PHE A 9 58.76 -12.35 16.10
C PHE A 9 57.43 -12.34 15.31
N PHE A 10 57.47 -12.03 14.02
CA PHE A 10 56.29 -12.12 13.17
C PHE A 10 55.79 -13.55 12.95
N ARG A 11 56.70 -14.55 12.89
CA ARG A 11 56.34 -15.95 12.70
C ARG A 11 55.67 -16.56 13.94
N ASP A 12 56.08 -16.14 15.15
CA ASP A 12 55.48 -16.59 16.41
C ASP A 12 54.16 -15.90 16.71
N LEU A 13 53.98 -14.66 16.25
CA LEU A 13 52.70 -13.95 16.34
C LEU A 13 51.59 -14.65 15.53
N PHE A 14 51.95 -15.20 14.33
CA PHE A 14 51.01 -15.94 13.50
C PHE A 14 50.76 -17.38 13.97
N ARG A 15 51.58 -17.94 14.82
CA ARG A 15 51.52 -19.33 15.30
C ARG A 15 50.59 -19.53 16.52
N SER A 16 50.09 -18.47 17.11
CA SER A 16 49.13 -18.57 18.21
C SER A 16 47.76 -19.00 17.71
N ARG A 17 47.42 -20.27 17.93
CA ARG A 17 46.07 -20.84 17.65
C ARG A 17 44.94 -19.98 18.22
N LYS A 18 45.19 -19.24 19.27
CA LYS A 18 44.25 -18.30 19.89
C LYS A 18 44.00 -17.07 19.00
N MET A 19 45.01 -16.52 18.32
CA MET A 19 44.88 -15.38 17.45
C MET A 19 44.11 -15.75 16.16
N LEU A 20 44.37 -16.94 15.61
CA LEU A 20 43.63 -17.45 14.46
C LEU A 20 42.16 -17.71 14.78
N SER A 21 41.86 -18.18 15.99
CA SER A 21 40.49 -18.37 16.51
C SER A 21 39.79 -16.99 16.67
N TRP A 22 40.47 -15.98 17.13
CA TRP A 22 39.97 -14.64 17.34
C TRP A 22 39.68 -13.94 16.00
N LEU A 23 40.57 -14.06 15.02
CA LEU A 23 40.40 -13.59 13.64
C LEU A 23 39.18 -14.24 12.95
N LYS A 24 38.98 -15.54 13.15
CA LYS A 24 37.79 -16.24 12.64
C LYS A 24 36.50 -15.68 13.25
N LYS A 25 36.46 -15.41 14.55
CA LYS A 25 35.29 -14.79 15.20
C LYS A 25 35.00 -13.39 14.69
N ILE A 26 36.03 -12.55 14.51
CA ILE A 26 35.87 -11.21 13.92
C ILE A 26 35.35 -11.29 12.48
N CYS A 27 35.90 -12.20 11.66
CA CYS A 27 35.42 -12.42 10.29
C CYS A 27 33.95 -12.86 10.24
N TRP A 28 33.54 -13.74 11.16
CA TRP A 28 32.14 -14.15 11.30
C TRP A 28 31.23 -13.00 11.72
N ILE A 29 31.66 -12.17 12.67
CA ILE A 29 30.91 -10.98 13.11
C ILE A 29 30.78 -9.97 11.98
N LEU A 30 31.87 -9.69 11.26
CA LEU A 30 31.86 -8.80 10.09
C LEU A 30 30.99 -9.34 8.94
N PHE A 31 31.05 -10.64 8.69
CA PHE A 31 30.20 -11.30 7.70
C PHE A 31 28.71 -11.21 8.10
N PHE A 32 28.38 -11.43 9.37
CA PHE A 32 27.03 -11.31 9.88
C PHE A 32 26.52 -9.85 9.82
N LEU A 33 27.37 -8.88 10.14
CA LEU A 33 27.06 -7.46 10.02
C LEU A 33 26.84 -7.03 8.57
N LEU A 34 27.66 -7.53 7.63
CA LEU A 34 27.51 -7.30 6.20
C LEU A 34 26.21 -7.94 5.64
N CYS A 35 25.86 -9.15 6.10
CA CYS A 35 24.59 -9.79 5.76
C CYS A 35 23.38 -9.00 6.30
N MET A 36 23.46 -8.52 7.53
CA MET A 36 22.40 -7.69 8.13
C MET A 36 22.23 -6.36 7.40
N ILE A 37 23.32 -5.71 6.98
CA ILE A 37 23.26 -4.48 6.17
C ILE A 37 22.59 -4.73 4.82
N LYS A 38 22.84 -5.87 4.17
CA LYS A 38 22.18 -6.22 2.90
C LYS A 38 20.68 -6.55 3.09
N LEU A 39 20.29 -7.18 4.20
CA LEU A 39 18.87 -7.40 4.51
C LEU A 39 18.11 -6.09 4.79
N TYR A 40 18.78 -5.09 5.37
CA TYR A 40 18.17 -3.79 5.68
C TYR A 40 18.01 -2.86 4.48
N ALA A 41 18.73 -3.11 3.38
CA ALA A 41 18.80 -2.21 2.23
C ALA A 41 17.95 -2.63 1.03
N GLN A 42 17.02 -3.57 1.20
CA GLN A 42 16.17 -4.03 0.11
C GLN A 42 14.96 -3.08 -0.03
N SER A 43 15.17 -1.95 -0.72
CA SER A 43 14.08 -1.13 -1.23
C SER A 43 13.70 -1.68 -2.62
N GLU A 44 12.47 -2.15 -2.75
CA GLU A 44 11.90 -2.52 -4.04
C GLU A 44 11.30 -1.27 -4.68
N VAL A 45 11.67 -1.00 -5.94
CA VAL A 45 11.12 0.11 -6.72
C VAL A 45 10.23 -0.45 -7.81
N ILE A 46 8.96 -0.11 -7.77
CA ILE A 46 7.96 -0.55 -8.74
C ILE A 46 7.60 0.67 -9.60
N PRO A 47 8.04 0.71 -10.87
CA PRO A 47 7.66 1.79 -11.79
C PRO A 47 6.20 1.63 -12.21
N GLY A 48 5.52 2.76 -12.44
CA GLY A 48 4.12 2.76 -12.88
C GLY A 48 3.57 4.17 -12.98
N LEU A 49 2.24 4.29 -12.99
CA LEU A 49 1.53 5.58 -12.91
C LEU A 49 2.04 6.40 -11.71
N PHE A 50 2.23 5.72 -10.58
CA PHE A 50 2.99 6.21 -9.43
C PHE A 50 4.23 5.33 -9.30
N THR A 51 5.42 5.93 -9.16
CA THR A 51 6.59 5.17 -8.73
C THR A 51 6.36 4.79 -7.27
N THR A 52 6.42 3.49 -6.99
CA THR A 52 6.22 2.94 -5.65
C THR A 52 7.53 2.47 -5.08
N TYR A 53 7.86 2.92 -3.87
CA TYR A 53 8.97 2.40 -3.09
C TYR A 53 8.42 1.54 -1.96
N GLN A 54 8.90 0.29 -1.87
CA GLN A 54 8.63 -0.59 -0.73
C GLN A 54 9.91 -0.75 0.09
N GLN A 55 9.90 -0.24 1.31
CA GLN A 55 11.06 -0.29 2.19
C GLN A 55 10.62 -0.45 3.66
N ASN A 56 11.18 -1.44 4.34
CA ASN A 56 10.95 -1.67 5.78
C ASN A 56 9.45 -1.72 6.16
N GLY A 57 8.63 -2.33 5.31
CA GLY A 57 7.18 -2.42 5.52
C GLY A 57 6.41 -1.12 5.24
N ARG A 58 7.09 -0.06 4.79
CA ARG A 58 6.47 1.19 4.32
C ARG A 58 6.26 1.14 2.81
N ILE A 59 5.19 1.77 2.37
CA ILE A 59 4.82 1.94 0.96
C ILE A 59 4.76 3.43 0.69
N LEU A 60 5.70 3.91 -0.12
CA LEU A 60 5.78 5.32 -0.51
C LEU A 60 5.40 5.44 -1.98
N TRP A 61 4.57 6.41 -2.30
CA TRP A 61 4.23 6.77 -3.68
C TRP A 61 4.85 8.10 -4.04
N VAL A 62 5.38 8.18 -5.26
CA VAL A 62 5.71 9.44 -5.91
C VAL A 62 4.51 9.84 -6.76
N ILE A 63 3.79 10.86 -6.32
CA ILE A 63 2.66 11.41 -7.08
C ILE A 63 3.23 12.39 -8.10
N PRO A 64 3.15 12.07 -9.41
CA PRO A 64 3.67 12.97 -10.44
C PRO A 64 2.92 14.31 -10.46
N ASP A 65 3.64 15.41 -10.61
CA ASP A 65 3.02 16.74 -10.71
C ASP A 65 2.04 16.83 -11.89
N SER A 66 2.26 16.03 -12.94
CA SER A 66 1.36 15.94 -14.09
C SER A 66 0.00 15.29 -13.79
N LEU A 67 -0.14 14.61 -12.67
CA LEU A 67 -1.39 13.96 -12.22
C LEU A 67 -2.17 14.82 -11.23
N LEU A 68 -1.57 15.89 -10.70
CA LEU A 68 -2.27 16.81 -9.82
C LEU A 68 -3.41 17.51 -10.58
N GLY A 69 -4.58 17.58 -9.97
CA GLY A 69 -5.80 18.14 -10.56
C GLY A 69 -6.46 17.26 -11.62
N ARG A 70 -5.95 16.04 -11.89
CA ARG A 70 -6.56 15.13 -12.87
C ARG A 70 -7.41 14.06 -12.20
N ASP A 71 -8.51 13.74 -12.87
CA ASP A 71 -9.40 12.68 -12.45
C ASP A 71 -8.84 11.31 -12.77
N MET A 72 -8.93 10.41 -11.80
CA MET A 72 -8.54 9.02 -11.88
C MET A 72 -9.70 8.14 -11.46
N SER A 73 -9.80 6.96 -12.05
CA SER A 73 -10.83 5.98 -11.71
C SER A 73 -10.29 4.95 -10.74
N LEU A 74 -10.97 4.74 -9.62
CA LEU A 74 -10.73 3.64 -8.69
C LEU A 74 -11.82 2.60 -8.81
N THR A 75 -11.44 1.35 -9.08
CA THR A 75 -12.33 0.20 -9.05
C THR A 75 -11.76 -0.87 -8.12
N THR A 76 -12.57 -1.40 -7.24
CA THR A 76 -12.21 -2.51 -6.36
C THR A 76 -12.89 -3.78 -6.84
N THR A 77 -12.14 -4.88 -6.92
CA THR A 77 -12.67 -6.19 -7.31
C THR A 77 -12.33 -7.22 -6.23
N ILE A 78 -13.32 -8.00 -5.80
CA ILE A 78 -13.10 -9.11 -4.88
C ILE A 78 -12.55 -10.29 -5.66
N LEU A 79 -11.30 -10.69 -5.38
CA LEU A 79 -10.65 -11.85 -6.03
C LEU A 79 -11.06 -13.15 -5.34
N GLU A 80 -11.13 -13.14 -4.01
CA GLU A 80 -11.57 -14.26 -3.19
C GLU A 80 -12.47 -13.70 -2.07
N GLY A 81 -13.67 -14.19 -1.94
CA GLY A 81 -14.63 -13.77 -0.93
C GLY A 81 -14.91 -14.86 0.10
N ALA A 82 -15.46 -14.48 1.24
CA ALA A 82 -15.89 -15.42 2.28
C ALA A 82 -17.06 -16.33 1.83
N GLY A 83 -17.84 -15.87 0.85
CA GLY A 83 -18.98 -16.59 0.30
C GLY A 83 -18.66 -17.48 -0.88
N ARG A 84 -19.37 -18.60 -0.98
CA ARG A 84 -19.40 -19.45 -2.18
C ARG A 84 -20.09 -18.70 -3.33
N LYS A 85 -20.11 -19.30 -4.53
CA LYS A 85 -20.72 -18.70 -5.73
C LYS A 85 -22.09 -18.10 -5.45
N LYS A 86 -22.33 -16.90 -5.96
CA LYS A 86 -23.60 -16.19 -5.90
C LYS A 86 -24.72 -17.09 -6.44
N LYS A 87 -25.71 -17.41 -5.61
CA LYS A 87 -26.80 -18.33 -5.95
C LYS A 87 -28.03 -17.62 -6.52
N SER A 88 -28.20 -16.32 -6.29
CA SER A 88 -29.36 -15.56 -6.76
C SER A 88 -28.98 -14.10 -7.06
N ALA A 89 -29.80 -13.41 -7.86
CA ALA A 89 -29.65 -11.98 -8.15
C ALA A 89 -29.75 -11.10 -6.90
N ASP A 90 -30.50 -11.55 -5.88
CA ASP A 90 -30.71 -10.83 -4.62
C ASP A 90 -29.60 -11.09 -3.59
N ALA A 91 -28.60 -11.88 -3.94
CA ALA A 91 -27.49 -12.17 -3.03
C ALA A 91 -26.68 -10.90 -2.76
N LYS A 92 -26.33 -10.69 -1.47
CA LYS A 92 -25.49 -9.59 -1.01
C LYS A 92 -24.08 -9.65 -1.64
N PHE A 93 -23.35 -8.55 -1.59
CA PHE A 93 -21.95 -8.50 -2.01
C PHE A 93 -21.03 -9.35 -1.12
N GLY A 94 -19.85 -9.68 -1.60
CA GLY A 94 -18.83 -10.46 -0.88
C GLY A 94 -18.39 -11.69 -1.64
N TYR A 95 -18.81 -11.86 -2.88
CA TYR A 95 -18.46 -12.99 -3.72
C TYR A 95 -17.29 -12.66 -4.65
N GLN A 96 -16.58 -13.70 -5.06
CA GLN A 96 -15.54 -13.59 -6.07
C GLN A 96 -16.10 -12.95 -7.35
N GLY A 97 -15.40 -11.91 -7.85
CA GLY A 97 -15.78 -11.16 -9.03
C GLY A 97 -16.66 -9.94 -8.78
N ASP A 98 -17.17 -9.76 -7.55
CA ASP A 98 -17.92 -8.54 -7.21
C ASP A 98 -17.02 -7.31 -7.37
N ARG A 99 -17.60 -6.24 -7.94
CA ARG A 99 -16.90 -4.97 -8.21
C ARG A 99 -17.59 -3.82 -7.50
N PHE A 100 -16.77 -2.90 -6.99
CA PHE A 100 -17.19 -1.63 -6.36
C PHE A 100 -16.56 -0.46 -7.13
N GLY A 101 -17.35 0.54 -7.43
CA GLY A 101 -16.94 1.68 -8.25
C GLY A 101 -17.50 1.61 -9.67
N PRO A 102 -17.01 2.43 -10.59
CA PRO A 102 -15.86 3.32 -10.41
C PRO A 102 -16.14 4.48 -9.45
N ARG A 103 -15.13 4.87 -8.69
CA ARG A 103 -15.08 6.13 -7.94
C ARG A 103 -14.10 7.04 -8.62
N ILE A 104 -14.40 8.31 -8.75
CA ILE A 104 -13.50 9.30 -9.33
C ILE A 104 -12.69 9.93 -8.22
N LEU A 105 -11.38 9.84 -8.33
CA LEU A 105 -10.42 10.38 -7.38
C LEU A 105 -9.58 11.46 -8.04
N ARG A 106 -9.18 12.46 -7.26
CA ARG A 106 -8.31 13.56 -7.71
C ARG A 106 -7.27 13.84 -6.63
N TRP A 107 -6.01 13.93 -7.05
CA TRP A 107 -4.92 14.38 -6.21
C TRP A 107 -4.79 15.89 -6.33
N GLU A 108 -4.72 16.58 -5.22
CA GLU A 108 -4.48 18.03 -5.17
C GLU A 108 -3.34 18.34 -4.21
N GLU A 109 -2.57 19.40 -4.50
CA GLU A 109 -1.54 19.90 -3.58
C GLU A 109 -2.07 21.16 -2.89
N GLU A 110 -2.12 21.15 -1.57
CA GLU A 110 -2.51 22.29 -0.76
C GLU A 110 -1.52 22.43 0.41
N LYS A 111 -0.90 23.60 0.58
CA LYS A 111 -0.07 23.96 1.75
C LYS A 111 0.98 22.89 2.14
N GLU A 112 1.76 22.35 1.33
CA GLU A 112 2.75 21.30 1.63
C GLU A 112 2.17 19.92 1.98
N GLN A 113 0.93 19.68 1.58
CA GLN A 113 0.26 18.39 1.68
C GLN A 113 -0.29 17.95 0.34
N ILE A 114 -0.36 16.64 0.13
CA ILE A 114 -1.09 16.03 -0.98
C ILE A 114 -2.42 15.54 -0.42
N ILE A 115 -3.51 16.05 -1.01
CA ILE A 115 -4.87 15.71 -0.61
C ILE A 115 -5.49 14.82 -1.67
N LEU A 116 -6.04 13.67 -1.24
CA LEU A 116 -6.87 12.83 -2.09
C LEU A 116 -8.33 13.17 -1.90
N LYS A 117 -8.98 13.57 -2.97
CA LYS A 117 -10.41 13.89 -3.01
C LYS A 117 -11.18 12.86 -3.84
N GLU A 118 -12.38 12.51 -3.40
CA GLU A 118 -13.39 11.82 -4.21
C GLU A 118 -14.28 12.88 -4.86
N ILE A 119 -14.37 12.85 -6.17
CA ILE A 119 -15.21 13.76 -6.93
C ILE A 119 -16.57 13.12 -7.13
N ARG A 120 -17.59 13.73 -6.55
CA ARG A 120 -18.98 13.32 -6.70
C ARG A 120 -19.71 14.37 -7.50
N SER A 121 -20.47 13.93 -8.49
CA SER A 121 -21.39 14.80 -9.20
C SER A 121 -22.77 14.74 -8.58
N TYR A 122 -23.43 15.86 -8.44
CA TYR A 122 -24.82 15.93 -8.04
C TYR A 122 -25.56 16.98 -8.89
N VAL A 123 -26.86 16.77 -9.05
CA VAL A 123 -27.73 17.75 -9.67
C VAL A 123 -28.32 18.61 -8.58
N ASP A 124 -28.07 19.92 -8.63
CA ASP A 124 -28.65 20.87 -7.67
C ASP A 124 -30.12 21.14 -8.00
N THR A 125 -31.01 20.55 -7.22
CA THR A 125 -32.45 20.72 -7.38
C THR A 125 -33.04 21.87 -6.53
N SER A 126 -32.20 22.59 -5.75
CA SER A 126 -32.64 23.63 -4.81
C SER A 126 -32.83 25.01 -5.46
N GLY A 127 -32.45 25.18 -6.73
CA GLY A 127 -32.53 26.44 -7.43
C GLY A 127 -33.77 26.59 -8.31
N SER A 128 -34.06 27.83 -8.77
CA SER A 128 -35.12 28.18 -9.71
C SER A 128 -35.29 27.17 -10.83
N TYR A 129 -36.50 26.71 -11.05
CA TYR A 129 -36.90 25.66 -12.00
C TYR A 129 -36.62 25.94 -13.49
N SER A 130 -35.47 26.47 -13.84
CA SER A 130 -35.05 26.50 -15.24
C SER A 130 -34.49 25.14 -15.62
N LEU A 131 -34.80 24.63 -16.82
CA LEU A 131 -34.29 23.35 -17.31
C LEU A 131 -32.76 23.31 -17.29
N GLY A 132 -32.10 24.43 -17.48
CA GLY A 132 -30.65 24.56 -17.42
C GLY A 132 -30.06 24.38 -16.02
N SER A 133 -30.76 24.80 -14.94
CA SER A 133 -30.30 24.58 -13.56
C SER A 133 -30.55 23.15 -13.09
N LEU A 134 -31.60 22.50 -13.62
CA LEU A 134 -31.89 21.08 -13.31
C LEU A 134 -30.92 20.11 -13.99
N LEU A 135 -30.26 20.52 -15.06
CA LEU A 135 -29.29 19.70 -15.80
C LEU A 135 -27.84 20.06 -15.48
N ALA A 136 -27.60 21.09 -14.67
CA ALA A 136 -26.26 21.47 -14.27
C ALA A 136 -25.73 20.52 -13.22
N GLU A 137 -24.86 19.61 -13.65
CA GLU A 137 -24.06 18.80 -12.71
C GLU A 137 -23.04 19.69 -12.00
N ARG A 138 -22.96 19.57 -10.69
CA ARG A 138 -21.95 20.23 -9.86
C ARG A 138 -21.03 19.20 -9.25
N GLU A 139 -19.74 19.50 -9.26
CA GLU A 139 -18.77 18.71 -8.54
C GLU A 139 -18.84 19.02 -7.04
N MET A 140 -18.84 17.96 -6.23
CA MET A 140 -18.71 18.02 -4.77
C MET A 140 -17.50 17.21 -4.36
N PRO A 141 -16.32 17.84 -4.27
CA PRO A 141 -15.12 17.14 -3.82
C PRO A 141 -15.23 16.80 -2.33
N LEU A 142 -15.00 15.55 -2.00
CA LEU A 142 -14.94 15.06 -0.63
C LEU A 142 -13.49 14.65 -0.32
N THR A 143 -12.86 15.29 0.67
CA THR A 143 -11.55 14.89 1.15
C THR A 143 -11.62 13.50 1.76
N LEU A 144 -10.85 12.58 1.20
CA LEU A 144 -10.71 11.22 1.71
C LEU A 144 -9.53 11.09 2.65
N GLN A 145 -8.39 11.69 2.27
CA GLN A 145 -7.15 11.58 3.03
C GLN A 145 -6.21 12.75 2.71
N GLU A 146 -5.47 13.17 3.72
CA GLU A 146 -4.39 14.15 3.63
C GLU A 146 -3.07 13.45 3.91
N PHE A 147 -2.04 13.75 3.11
CA PHE A 147 -0.71 13.15 3.21
C PHE A 147 0.33 14.24 3.35
N GLU A 148 1.24 14.09 4.30
CA GLU A 148 2.41 14.91 4.41
C GLU A 148 3.39 14.63 3.26
N ILE A 149 3.96 15.68 2.67
CA ILE A 149 5.02 15.55 1.67
C ILE A 149 6.33 15.23 2.39
N LEU A 150 6.81 14.00 2.24
CA LEU A 150 8.05 13.54 2.85
C LEU A 150 9.29 13.99 2.08
N GLY A 151 9.13 14.34 0.82
CA GLY A 151 10.19 14.78 -0.07
C GLY A 151 9.71 14.99 -1.49
N CYS A 152 10.62 15.49 -2.33
CA CYS A 152 10.33 15.73 -3.74
C CYS A 152 11.35 15.01 -4.61
N GLU A 153 10.88 14.42 -5.68
CA GLU A 153 11.69 13.95 -6.81
C GLU A 153 11.53 14.89 -8.00
N LYS A 154 12.32 14.65 -9.07
CA LYS A 154 12.25 15.49 -10.29
C LYS A 154 10.88 15.52 -10.93
N THR A 155 10.06 14.50 -10.70
CA THR A 155 8.78 14.28 -11.38
C THR A 155 7.56 14.37 -10.47
N GLY A 156 7.74 14.51 -9.15
CA GLY A 156 6.60 14.51 -8.24
C GLY A 156 6.95 14.55 -6.75
N LYS A 157 5.93 14.40 -5.92
CA LYS A 157 5.99 14.47 -4.47
C LYS A 157 5.92 13.07 -3.85
N ILE A 158 6.75 12.82 -2.84
CA ILE A 158 6.80 11.54 -2.12
C ILE A 158 5.87 11.62 -0.92
N ILE A 159 4.94 10.67 -0.82
CA ILE A 159 4.01 10.52 0.30
C ILE A 159 4.03 9.09 0.84
N ASP A 160 3.72 8.91 2.14
CA ASP A 160 3.54 7.60 2.75
C ASP A 160 2.08 7.18 2.67
N VAL A 161 1.82 6.12 1.93
CA VAL A 161 0.45 5.59 1.75
C VAL A 161 0.23 4.28 2.51
N THR A 162 1.15 3.89 3.38
CA THR A 162 1.16 2.58 4.04
C THR A 162 -0.13 2.30 4.80
N GLU A 163 -0.45 3.17 5.76
CA GLU A 163 -1.63 2.96 6.61
C GLU A 163 -2.93 3.15 5.82
N TRP A 164 -2.94 4.10 4.89
CA TRP A 164 -4.07 4.33 4.02
C TRP A 164 -4.40 3.12 3.14
N LEU A 165 -3.39 2.44 2.57
CA LEU A 165 -3.58 1.22 1.79
C LEU A 165 -3.99 0.03 2.65
N ARG A 166 -3.66 0.04 3.94
CA ARG A 166 -4.08 -0.98 4.91
C ARG A 166 -5.50 -0.76 5.42
N ASP A 167 -5.99 0.47 5.41
CA ASP A 167 -7.35 0.79 5.86
C ASP A 167 -8.41 0.31 4.85
N GLY A 168 -9.36 -0.49 5.31
CA GLY A 168 -10.46 -1.02 4.50
C GLY A 168 -11.42 0.02 3.95
N LYS A 169 -11.48 1.19 4.58
CA LYS A 169 -12.39 2.28 4.21
C LYS A 169 -12.15 2.78 2.79
N LEU A 170 -10.88 2.82 2.39
CA LEU A 170 -10.49 3.26 1.06
C LEU A 170 -11.16 2.46 -0.06
N TRP A 171 -11.21 1.15 0.10
CA TRP A 171 -11.60 0.26 -0.98
C TRP A 171 -13.09 0.24 -1.28
N GLY A 172 -13.87 1.08 -0.61
CA GLY A 172 -15.32 1.12 -0.76
C GLY A 172 -16.03 -0.08 -0.14
N LEU A 173 -15.33 -0.86 0.68
CA LEU A 173 -15.86 -2.05 1.34
C LEU A 173 -16.62 -1.74 2.64
N GLN A 174 -16.81 -0.47 2.97
CA GLN A 174 -17.64 -0.08 4.11
C GLN A 174 -18.97 0.50 3.67
N PRO A 175 -20.05 0.20 4.42
CA PRO A 175 -20.11 -0.62 5.62
C PRO A 175 -20.14 -2.11 5.29
N PHE A 176 -19.44 -2.91 6.08
CA PHE A 176 -19.35 -4.39 5.96
C PHE A 176 -20.69 -5.11 6.13
N SER A 177 -21.75 -4.41 6.54
CA SER A 177 -23.11 -4.94 6.59
C SER A 177 -23.62 -5.50 5.26
N PHE A 178 -22.95 -5.22 4.15
CA PHE A 178 -23.26 -5.79 2.83
C PHE A 178 -22.56 -7.13 2.58
N LEU A 179 -21.51 -7.45 3.35
CA LEU A 179 -20.75 -8.66 3.16
C LEU A 179 -21.34 -9.79 4.00
N ILE A 180 -21.55 -10.94 3.36
CA ILE A 180 -22.17 -12.09 4.01
C ILE A 180 -21.20 -12.70 5.01
N GLY A 181 -21.66 -12.92 6.26
CA GLY A 181 -20.91 -13.63 7.28
C GLY A 181 -19.66 -12.92 7.80
N ILE A 182 -19.53 -11.63 7.53
CA ILE A 182 -18.37 -10.83 7.89
C ILE A 182 -18.72 -9.89 9.03
N GLY A 183 -17.91 -9.95 10.10
CA GLY A 183 -17.93 -9.04 11.24
C GLY A 183 -16.93 -7.90 11.09
N SER A 184 -16.31 -7.50 12.20
CA SER A 184 -15.27 -6.47 12.20
C SER A 184 -13.99 -6.94 11.51
N GLU A 185 -13.30 -6.01 10.87
CA GLU A 185 -11.97 -6.27 10.32
C GLU A 185 -10.96 -6.40 11.47
N ARG A 186 -10.18 -7.49 11.45
CA ARG A 186 -9.10 -7.73 12.41
C ARG A 186 -7.76 -7.23 11.89
N GLU A 187 -7.50 -7.47 10.61
CA GLU A 187 -6.21 -7.19 10.01
C GLU A 187 -6.37 -6.95 8.51
N GLY A 188 -5.66 -5.96 8.00
CA GLY A 188 -5.51 -5.68 6.58
C GLY A 188 -4.03 -5.64 6.19
N ARG A 189 -3.66 -6.30 5.10
CA ARG A 189 -2.29 -6.25 4.57
C ARG A 189 -2.27 -6.09 3.07
N VAL A 190 -1.31 -5.32 2.55
CA VAL A 190 -1.01 -5.26 1.13
C VAL A 190 -0.11 -6.45 0.78
N THR A 191 -0.54 -7.26 -0.18
CA THR A 191 0.17 -8.48 -0.60
C THR A 191 0.96 -8.31 -1.88
N ALA A 192 0.54 -7.39 -2.75
CA ALA A 192 1.28 -7.07 -3.97
C ALA A 192 0.90 -5.67 -4.48
N ILE A 193 1.86 -5.03 -5.14
CA ILE A 193 1.64 -3.81 -5.91
C ILE A 193 2.20 -4.04 -7.31
N LEU A 194 1.44 -3.72 -8.34
CA LEU A 194 1.84 -3.81 -9.73
C LEU A 194 1.60 -2.45 -10.38
N GLY A 195 2.63 -1.92 -11.04
CA GLY A 195 2.57 -0.65 -11.76
C GLY A 195 2.54 -0.86 -13.26
N THR A 196 1.71 -0.08 -13.95
CA THR A 196 1.77 0.14 -15.39
C THR A 196 1.83 1.64 -15.64
N PRO A 197 2.23 2.11 -16.84
CA PRO A 197 2.25 3.55 -17.12
C PRO A 197 0.90 4.26 -16.90
N GLU A 198 -0.20 3.52 -16.97
CA GLU A 198 -1.57 4.05 -16.91
C GLU A 198 -2.30 3.67 -15.61
N SER A 199 -1.77 2.75 -14.80
CA SER A 199 -2.46 2.25 -13.63
C SER A 199 -1.52 1.78 -12.51
N VAL A 200 -2.08 1.73 -11.30
CA VAL A 200 -1.51 1.01 -10.16
C VAL A 200 -2.53 0.01 -9.67
N ILE A 201 -2.12 -1.24 -9.57
CA ILE A 201 -2.95 -2.34 -9.05
C ILE A 201 -2.41 -2.70 -7.67
N VAL A 202 -3.23 -2.54 -6.65
CA VAL A 202 -2.90 -2.93 -5.28
C VAL A 202 -3.73 -4.16 -4.92
N ARG A 203 -3.05 -5.25 -4.58
CA ARG A 203 -3.69 -6.44 -4.01
C ARG A 203 -3.57 -6.40 -2.51
N SER A 204 -4.70 -6.50 -1.83
CA SER A 204 -4.75 -6.57 -0.37
C SER A 204 -5.52 -7.80 0.08
N GLU A 205 -5.12 -8.33 1.23
CA GLU A 205 -5.82 -9.40 1.94
C GLU A 205 -6.33 -8.82 3.26
N ARG A 206 -7.57 -9.18 3.60
CA ARG A 206 -8.25 -8.67 4.79
C ARG A 206 -8.85 -9.81 5.57
N ILE A 207 -8.60 -9.81 6.86
CA ILE A 207 -9.10 -10.82 7.80
C ILE A 207 -10.22 -10.21 8.61
N TYR A 208 -11.38 -10.84 8.57
CA TYR A 208 -12.58 -10.43 9.29
C TYR A 208 -12.98 -11.46 10.32
N GLU A 209 -13.71 -11.02 11.35
CA GLU A 209 -14.35 -11.93 12.28
C GLU A 209 -15.52 -12.64 11.57
N ALA A 210 -15.65 -13.94 11.78
CA ALA A 210 -16.82 -14.67 11.36
C ALA A 210 -18.00 -14.36 12.27
N VAL A 211 -19.18 -14.09 11.68
CA VAL A 211 -20.43 -13.90 12.44
C VAL A 211 -21.20 -15.21 12.41
N GLU A 212 -21.16 -15.99 13.49
CA GLU A 212 -21.74 -17.33 13.60
C GLU A 212 -23.22 -17.41 13.20
N ARG A 213 -24.02 -16.39 13.54
CA ARG A 213 -25.47 -16.37 13.20
C ARG A 213 -25.73 -16.35 11.70
N GLN A 214 -24.80 -15.88 10.91
CA GLN A 214 -24.93 -15.82 9.45
C GLN A 214 -24.39 -17.08 8.78
N LEU A 215 -23.44 -17.77 9.40
CA LEU A 215 -22.92 -19.05 8.90
C LEU A 215 -24.00 -20.14 8.92
N GLN A 216 -24.80 -20.21 9.96
CA GLN A 216 -25.91 -21.18 10.06
C GLN A 216 -27.03 -20.98 9.01
N GLN A 217 -27.18 -19.76 8.48
CA GLN A 217 -28.10 -19.45 7.38
C GLN A 217 -27.53 -19.79 6.00
N MET A 218 -26.23 -19.93 5.88
CA MET A 218 -25.53 -20.26 4.62
C MET A 218 -25.45 -21.77 4.40
N GLU A 219 -25.61 -22.59 5.44
CA GLU A 219 -25.59 -24.06 5.39
C GLU A 219 -26.98 -24.69 5.10
N LYS A 220 -28.05 -23.92 5.18
CA LYS A 220 -29.43 -24.33 4.79
C LYS A 220 -29.74 -23.84 3.39
#